data_d8f5cfbe0a6315ae5c03cf9201d39a16
#
_entry.id   d8f5cfbe0a6315ae5c03cf9201d39a16
#
_cell.length_a   1.000
_cell.length_b   1.000
_cell.length_c   1.000
_cell.angle_alpha   90.00
_cell.angle_beta   90.00
_cell.angle_gamma   90.00
#
_symmetry.space_group_name_H-M   'P 1'
#
loop_
_entity.id
_entity.type
_entity.pdbx_description
1 polymer ?
#
loop_
_entity_poly.entity_id
_entity_poly.type
_entity_poly.pdbx_seq_one_letter_code
_entity_poly.pdbx_strand_id
1 'polypeptide(L)'
;MMTIKNYLLPGFLVILSYSFQACTSENEEDIEPDDQEERCVESVSLSNDIIPIINQNCAISGCHVSGTNRVNLTLKENILQHAEQIKNFTQSDYMPPEGSGKQLSESQKESIFCWVDQGALDN
;
A
#
# COMPACT_ATOMS: atom_id res chain seq x y z
N MET A 1 25.13 6.23 90.83
CA MET A 1 24.18 5.14 90.60
C MET A 1 23.12 5.63 89.60
N MET A 2 23.30 5.38 88.34
CA MET A 2 22.34 5.78 87.32
C MET A 2 21.83 4.53 86.62
N THR A 3 20.57 4.27 86.76
CA THR A 3 19.84 3.16 86.15
C THR A 3 19.49 3.51 84.71
N ILE A 4 20.05 2.78 83.78
CA ILE A 4 19.74 2.94 82.38
C ILE A 4 18.50 2.10 82.05
N LYS A 5 17.44 2.79 81.67
CA LYS A 5 16.15 2.22 81.35
C LYS A 5 16.13 1.85 79.84
N ASN A 6 16.12 0.55 79.60
CA ASN A 6 16.01 0.04 78.22
C ASN A 6 14.65 0.39 77.67
N TYR A 7 14.65 1.18 76.56
CA TYR A 7 13.49 1.31 75.73
C TYR A 7 13.66 0.40 74.56
N LEU A 8 12.90 -0.69 74.54
CA LEU A 8 12.67 -1.53 73.40
C LEU A 8 11.73 -0.78 72.44
N LEU A 9 12.25 -0.29 71.31
CA LEU A 9 11.42 0.14 70.20
C LEU A 9 11.08 -1.07 69.36
N PRO A 10 9.81 -1.34 69.12
CA PRO A 10 9.42 -2.32 68.12
C PRO A 10 9.69 -1.75 66.72
N GLY A 11 10.52 -2.45 65.95
CA GLY A 11 10.81 -2.13 64.60
C GLY A 11 9.55 -2.20 63.74
N PHE A 12 9.16 -1.06 63.20
CA PHE A 12 8.08 -0.97 62.22
C PHE A 12 8.68 -1.30 60.86
N LEU A 13 8.52 -2.57 60.46
CA LEU A 13 8.95 -3.07 59.19
C LEU A 13 7.96 -2.57 58.13
N VAL A 14 8.27 -1.43 57.49
CA VAL A 14 7.52 -0.93 56.37
C VAL A 14 7.94 -1.72 55.13
N ILE A 15 7.15 -2.72 54.81
CA ILE A 15 7.28 -3.44 53.57
C ILE A 15 6.71 -2.53 52.47
N LEU A 16 7.61 -1.87 51.73
CA LEU A 16 7.27 -1.06 50.59
C LEU A 16 6.96 -2.03 49.44
N SER A 17 5.69 -2.39 49.31
CA SER A 17 5.21 -3.13 48.18
C SER A 17 5.28 -2.26 46.94
N TYR A 18 6.35 -2.36 46.17
CA TYR A 18 6.40 -1.84 44.81
C TYR A 18 5.44 -2.65 43.93
N SER A 19 4.25 -2.13 43.79
CA SER A 19 3.36 -2.58 42.74
C SER A 19 3.97 -2.17 41.42
N PHE A 20 4.64 -3.10 40.74
CA PHE A 20 4.94 -2.98 39.33
C PHE A 20 3.61 -3.02 38.59
N GLN A 21 3.05 -1.85 38.28
CA GLN A 21 2.03 -1.75 37.25
C GLN A 21 2.76 -1.92 35.93
N ALA A 22 2.80 -3.16 35.46
CA ALA A 22 3.08 -3.44 34.08
C ALA A 22 1.93 -2.83 33.27
N CYS A 23 2.17 -1.68 32.63
CA CYS A 23 1.37 -1.25 31.51
C CYS A 23 1.62 -2.26 30.40
N THR A 24 0.81 -3.28 30.30
CA THR A 24 0.59 -3.99 29.06
C THR A 24 -0.13 -2.99 28.17
N SER A 25 0.63 -2.25 27.38
CA SER A 25 0.12 -1.64 26.17
C SER A 25 -0.15 -2.80 25.23
N GLU A 26 -1.32 -3.37 25.34
CA GLU A 26 -1.91 -4.14 24.28
C GLU A 26 -2.29 -3.12 23.21
N ASN A 27 -1.32 -2.78 22.35
CA ASN A 27 -1.63 -2.35 21.02
C ASN A 27 -2.19 -3.61 20.33
N GLU A 28 -3.47 -3.85 20.53
CA GLU A 28 -4.27 -4.41 19.47
C GLU A 28 -4.24 -3.34 18.39
N GLU A 29 -3.20 -3.34 17.56
CA GLU A 29 -3.34 -2.86 16.21
C GLU A 29 -4.45 -3.74 15.65
N ASP A 30 -5.65 -3.18 15.62
CA ASP A 30 -6.66 -3.65 14.72
C ASP A 30 -5.98 -3.64 13.36
N ILE A 31 -5.46 -4.82 12.95
CA ILE A 31 -5.09 -5.08 11.57
C ILE A 31 -6.43 -5.00 10.87
N GLU A 32 -6.79 -3.79 10.47
CA GLU A 32 -7.83 -3.60 9.47
C GLU A 32 -7.45 -4.57 8.36
N PRO A 33 -8.33 -5.52 7.97
CA PRO A 33 -8.04 -6.42 6.87
C PRO A 33 -7.59 -5.54 5.72
N ASP A 34 -6.43 -5.86 5.13
CA ASP A 34 -5.87 -5.08 4.03
C ASP A 34 -6.96 -4.96 2.97
N ASP A 35 -7.56 -3.77 2.91
CA ASP A 35 -8.68 -3.43 2.01
C ASP A 35 -8.32 -3.71 0.53
N GLN A 36 -7.04 -4.00 0.27
CA GLN A 36 -6.49 -4.34 -1.03
C GLN A 36 -6.70 -5.81 -1.39
N GLU A 37 -6.67 -6.73 -0.42
CA GLU A 37 -6.93 -8.16 -0.66
C GLU A 37 -8.39 -8.40 -1.06
N GLU A 38 -9.33 -7.63 -0.52
CA GLU A 38 -10.74 -7.67 -0.89
C GLU A 38 -11.02 -6.92 -2.21
N ARG A 39 -10.18 -5.96 -2.57
CA ARG A 39 -10.32 -5.14 -3.76
C ARG A 39 -10.01 -5.89 -5.05
N CYS A 40 -9.02 -6.79 -5.06
CA CYS A 40 -8.49 -7.46 -6.25
C CYS A 40 -8.78 -8.97 -6.23
N VAL A 41 -10.04 -9.36 -6.01
CA VAL A 41 -10.45 -10.77 -5.92
C VAL A 41 -10.44 -11.52 -7.25
N GLU A 42 -10.61 -10.80 -8.37
CA GLU A 42 -10.59 -11.39 -9.70
C GLU A 42 -9.21 -11.28 -10.32
N SER A 43 -8.77 -12.36 -10.99
CA SER A 43 -7.50 -12.36 -11.70
C SER A 43 -7.60 -11.50 -12.96
N VAL A 44 -6.71 -10.52 -13.09
CA VAL A 44 -6.64 -9.62 -14.25
C VAL A 44 -5.57 -10.10 -15.22
N SER A 45 -5.95 -10.23 -16.50
CA SER A 45 -5.07 -10.70 -17.57
C SER A 45 -4.41 -9.54 -18.29
N LEU A 46 -3.08 -9.61 -18.48
CA LEU A 46 -2.38 -8.67 -19.34
C LEU A 46 -2.95 -8.66 -20.75
N SER A 47 -3.14 -9.85 -21.33
CA SER A 47 -3.55 -9.99 -22.73
C SER A 47 -5.00 -9.60 -22.98
N ASN A 48 -5.92 -9.97 -22.07
CA ASN A 48 -7.35 -9.80 -22.27
C ASN A 48 -7.89 -8.48 -21.71
N ASP A 49 -7.29 -7.96 -20.66
CA ASP A 49 -7.81 -6.79 -19.95
C ASP A 49 -6.92 -5.57 -20.14
N ILE A 50 -5.62 -5.68 -19.89
CA ILE A 50 -4.71 -4.53 -19.84
C ILE A 50 -4.29 -4.03 -21.22
N ILE A 51 -3.86 -4.92 -22.12
CA ILE A 51 -3.45 -4.53 -23.49
C ILE A 51 -4.55 -3.79 -24.24
N PRO A 52 -5.83 -4.18 -24.20
CA PRO A 52 -6.91 -3.40 -24.79
C PRO A 52 -7.05 -2.00 -24.22
N ILE A 53 -6.95 -1.84 -22.90
CA ILE A 53 -6.99 -0.52 -22.23
C ILE A 53 -5.84 0.36 -22.70
N ILE A 54 -4.62 -0.18 -22.71
CA ILE A 54 -3.41 0.54 -23.15
C ILE A 54 -3.52 0.96 -24.62
N ASN A 55 -3.97 0.06 -25.51
CA ASN A 55 -4.10 0.36 -26.93
C ASN A 55 -5.15 1.43 -27.24
N GLN A 56 -6.23 1.50 -26.48
CA GLN A 56 -7.30 2.46 -26.69
C GLN A 56 -6.98 3.86 -26.12
N ASN A 57 -6.18 3.93 -25.03
CA ASN A 57 -6.03 5.16 -24.26
C ASN A 57 -4.59 5.70 -24.19
N CYS A 58 -3.59 4.85 -24.39
CA CYS A 58 -2.18 5.20 -24.14
C CYS A 58 -1.32 5.04 -25.41
N ALA A 59 -1.37 3.87 -26.05
CA ALA A 59 -0.56 3.51 -27.22
C ALA A 59 -1.21 4.03 -28.54
N ILE A 60 -1.58 5.29 -28.56
CA ILE A 60 -2.23 5.97 -29.68
C ILE A 60 -1.31 6.99 -30.34
N SER A 61 -1.63 7.41 -31.57
CA SER A 61 -0.83 8.39 -32.32
C SER A 61 -0.56 9.66 -31.49
N GLY A 62 0.69 10.08 -31.46
CA GLY A 62 1.14 11.25 -30.70
C GLY A 62 1.34 11.02 -29.19
N CYS A 63 1.05 9.81 -28.67
CA CYS A 63 1.20 9.47 -27.27
C CYS A 63 2.30 8.41 -27.09
N HIS A 64 1.99 7.19 -26.68
CA HIS A 64 2.96 6.15 -26.34
C HIS A 64 3.18 5.17 -27.49
N VAL A 65 3.59 5.68 -28.65
CA VAL A 65 3.96 4.89 -29.83
C VAL A 65 5.39 5.21 -30.26
N SER A 66 5.91 4.41 -31.20
CA SER A 66 7.26 4.65 -31.76
C SER A 66 7.39 6.07 -32.32
N GLY A 67 8.54 6.71 -32.10
CA GLY A 67 8.87 8.03 -32.65
C GLY A 67 8.36 9.24 -31.86
N THR A 68 7.75 9.05 -30.69
CA THR A 68 7.19 10.12 -29.86
C THR A 68 8.12 10.61 -28.73
N ASN A 69 9.33 10.08 -28.60
CA ASN A 69 10.24 10.28 -27.46
C ASN A 69 9.64 9.89 -26.09
N ARG A 70 8.58 9.08 -26.11
CA ARG A 70 7.96 8.49 -24.92
C ARG A 70 8.13 6.98 -24.96
N VAL A 71 7.93 6.33 -23.82
CA VAL A 71 7.90 4.87 -23.76
C VAL A 71 6.89 4.35 -24.77
N ASN A 72 7.31 3.46 -25.64
CA ASN A 72 6.42 2.85 -26.64
C ASN A 72 5.63 1.71 -25.99
N LEU A 73 4.37 1.96 -25.67
CA LEU A 73 3.47 0.99 -25.02
C LEU A 73 2.74 0.07 -26.02
N THR A 74 3.10 0.11 -27.32
CA THR A 74 2.69 -0.95 -28.25
C THR A 74 3.49 -2.24 -28.06
N LEU A 75 4.58 -2.17 -27.29
CA LEU A 75 5.44 -3.32 -26.98
C LEU A 75 5.09 -3.84 -25.59
N LYS A 76 4.74 -5.10 -25.51
CA LYS A 76 4.35 -5.79 -24.28
C LYS A 76 5.47 -5.69 -23.21
N GLU A 77 6.71 -5.85 -23.61
CA GLU A 77 7.86 -5.76 -22.73
C GLU A 77 7.94 -4.40 -22.00
N ASN A 78 7.60 -3.33 -22.70
CA ASN A 78 7.57 -1.99 -22.11
C ASN A 78 6.40 -1.81 -21.14
N ILE A 79 5.24 -2.42 -21.41
CA ILE A 79 4.11 -2.43 -20.50
C ILE A 79 4.51 -3.11 -19.19
N LEU A 80 5.11 -4.29 -19.26
CA LEU A 80 5.60 -5.05 -18.12
C LEU A 80 6.67 -4.28 -17.33
N GLN A 81 7.65 -3.71 -18.04
CA GLN A 81 8.74 -2.96 -17.42
C GLN A 81 8.27 -1.70 -16.68
N HIS A 82 7.20 -1.07 -17.16
CA HIS A 82 6.66 0.18 -16.61
C HIS A 82 5.34 0.00 -15.86
N ALA A 83 4.98 -1.22 -15.46
CA ALA A 83 3.71 -1.54 -14.83
C ALA A 83 3.39 -0.67 -13.61
N GLU A 84 4.31 -0.54 -12.67
CA GLU A 84 4.15 0.31 -11.48
C GLU A 84 3.96 1.79 -11.84
N GLN A 85 4.70 2.28 -12.83
CA GLN A 85 4.57 3.66 -13.27
C GLN A 85 3.23 3.92 -13.96
N ILE A 86 2.75 2.96 -14.76
CA ILE A 86 1.43 3.00 -15.39
C ILE A 86 0.35 3.06 -14.31
N LYS A 87 0.39 2.18 -13.30
CA LYS A 87 -0.52 2.19 -12.16
C LYS A 87 -0.54 3.56 -11.48
N ASN A 88 0.62 4.06 -11.07
CA ASN A 88 0.71 5.30 -10.32
C ASN A 88 0.19 6.52 -11.11
N PHE A 89 0.48 6.60 -12.40
CA PHE A 89 0.04 7.71 -13.23
C PHE A 89 -1.43 7.64 -13.60
N THR A 90 -2.01 6.45 -13.70
CA THR A 90 -3.44 6.29 -13.97
C THR A 90 -4.28 6.49 -12.73
N GLN A 91 -3.81 6.04 -11.55
CA GLN A 91 -4.49 6.26 -10.27
C GLN A 91 -4.52 7.74 -9.86
N SER A 92 -3.49 8.50 -10.21
CA SER A 92 -3.39 9.94 -9.91
C SER A 92 -4.01 10.85 -10.99
N ASP A 93 -4.66 10.30 -12.00
CA ASP A 93 -5.19 11.02 -13.17
C ASP A 93 -4.13 11.84 -13.94
N TYR A 94 -2.85 11.55 -13.72
CA TYR A 94 -1.77 12.19 -14.47
C TYR A 94 -1.72 11.72 -15.92
N MET A 95 -2.12 10.45 -16.17
CA MET A 95 -2.24 9.84 -17.50
C MET A 95 -3.59 9.11 -17.64
N PRO A 96 -4.27 9.28 -18.78
CA PRO A 96 -4.01 10.22 -19.88
C PRO A 96 -4.11 11.69 -19.44
N PRO A 97 -3.28 12.60 -20.02
CA PRO A 97 -3.28 13.99 -19.56
C PRO A 97 -4.60 14.69 -19.91
N GLU A 98 -4.99 15.64 -19.08
CA GLU A 98 -6.15 16.48 -19.32
C GLU A 98 -6.06 17.15 -20.72
N GLY A 99 -7.17 17.20 -21.44
CA GLY A 99 -7.21 17.77 -22.77
C GLY A 99 -6.74 16.83 -23.91
N SER A 100 -6.26 15.64 -23.60
CA SER A 100 -5.89 14.61 -24.60
C SER A 100 -7.09 14.04 -25.37
N GLY A 101 -8.31 14.27 -24.88
CA GLY A 101 -9.53 13.61 -25.37
C GLY A 101 -9.65 12.14 -24.97
N LYS A 102 -8.79 11.67 -24.06
CA LYS A 102 -8.79 10.32 -23.49
C LYS A 102 -8.97 10.40 -21.98
N GLN A 103 -9.76 9.49 -21.47
CA GLN A 103 -9.99 9.34 -20.02
C GLN A 103 -10.25 7.86 -19.71
N LEU A 104 -9.64 7.36 -18.66
CA LEU A 104 -9.93 6.02 -18.16
C LEU A 104 -11.18 6.05 -17.29
N SER A 105 -12.00 5.02 -17.42
CA SER A 105 -13.07 4.78 -16.45
C SER A 105 -12.49 4.26 -15.14
N GLU A 106 -13.23 4.38 -14.05
CA GLU A 106 -12.82 3.84 -12.75
C GLU A 106 -12.56 2.32 -12.84
N SER A 107 -13.37 1.58 -13.59
CA SER A 107 -13.14 0.16 -13.79
C SER A 107 -11.85 -0.15 -14.56
N GLN A 108 -11.45 0.69 -15.53
CA GLN A 108 -10.18 0.53 -16.23
C GLN A 108 -8.98 0.84 -15.34
N LYS A 109 -9.08 1.88 -14.51
CA LYS A 109 -8.07 2.18 -13.49
C LYS A 109 -7.94 1.04 -12.49
N GLU A 110 -9.07 0.48 -12.05
CA GLU A 110 -9.11 -0.66 -11.15
C GLU A 110 -8.46 -1.90 -11.75
N SER A 111 -8.76 -2.22 -13.01
CA SER A 111 -8.10 -3.34 -13.69
C SER A 111 -6.58 -3.15 -13.75
N ILE A 112 -6.09 -1.95 -14.06
CA ILE A 112 -4.65 -1.65 -14.06
C ILE A 112 -4.06 -1.82 -12.66
N PHE A 113 -4.74 -1.28 -11.65
CA PHE A 113 -4.30 -1.39 -10.27
C PHE A 113 -4.18 -2.86 -9.87
N CYS A 114 -5.24 -3.65 -10.03
CA CYS A 114 -5.27 -5.04 -9.61
C CYS A 114 -4.28 -5.91 -10.39
N TRP A 115 -4.10 -5.68 -11.68
CA TRP A 115 -3.09 -6.39 -12.44
C TRP A 115 -1.68 -6.18 -11.88
N VAL A 116 -1.35 -4.94 -11.53
CA VAL A 116 -0.03 -4.62 -10.95
C VAL A 116 0.10 -5.18 -9.55
N ASP A 117 -0.94 -5.06 -8.74
CA ASP A 117 -0.98 -5.57 -7.37
C ASP A 117 -0.85 -7.10 -7.30
N GLN A 118 -1.40 -7.81 -8.30
CA GLN A 118 -1.23 -9.25 -8.50
C GLN A 118 0.14 -9.65 -9.10
N GLY A 119 1.08 -8.69 -9.24
CA GLY A 119 2.44 -8.93 -9.68
C GLY A 119 2.71 -8.67 -11.16
N ALA A 120 1.83 -7.95 -11.87
CA ALA A 120 1.97 -7.59 -13.28
C ALA A 120 2.30 -8.80 -14.17
N LEU A 121 1.53 -9.86 -14.03
CA LEU A 121 1.78 -11.13 -14.70
C LEU A 121 1.63 -11.03 -16.23
N ASP A 122 2.50 -11.73 -16.96
CA ASP A 122 2.39 -11.94 -18.41
C ASP A 122 1.48 -13.14 -18.71
N ASN A 123 0.16 -12.90 -18.72
CA ASN A 123 -0.87 -13.93 -18.83
C ASN A 123 -1.96 -13.57 -19.87
#